data_58f84c58624eace5e1e136be666c8acf
#
_entry.id   58f84c58624eace5e1e136be666c8acf
#
_cell.length_a   1.000
_cell.length_b   1.000
_cell.length_c   1.000
_cell.angle_alpha   90.00
_cell.angle_beta   90.00
_cell.angle_gamma   90.00
#
_symmetry.space_group_name_H-M   'P 1'
#
loop_
_entity.id
_entity.type
_entity.pdbx_description
1 polymer ?
#
loop_
_entity_poly.entity_id
_entity_poly.type
_entity_poly.pdbx_seq_one_letter_code
_entity_poly.pdbx_strand_id
1 'polypeptide(L)'
;PGSVLEGIEQSLRRTRSEKIDVFYLHSCPADILQRGDLQDTLDRAVAAGKIGVAGYSGDNAPLAFAVDSGRFGAIETSVNIADQWNLRNVLGRRSEIGVIAKRPIANAPWRFAERPAGNYAELYWERLQALELDPFGMEWAELALRFTVHAPGVHTAITGTAKLDHLRRNIAAANCGPLPATVLERIDRAWRAVGADWPAST
;
A
#
# COMPACT_ATOMS: atom_id res chain seq x y z
N PRO A 1 -7.56 -2.07 -23.53
CA PRO A 1 -8.95 -1.70 -23.13
C PRO A 1 -9.87 -2.91 -23.06
N GLY A 2 -9.90 -3.79 -24.08
CA GLY A 2 -10.80 -4.94 -24.12
C GLY A 2 -10.65 -5.87 -22.91
N SER A 3 -9.43 -6.24 -22.56
CA SER A 3 -9.14 -7.10 -21.40
C SER A 3 -9.58 -6.48 -20.06
N VAL A 4 -9.56 -5.16 -19.92
CA VAL A 4 -10.04 -4.47 -18.71
C VAL A 4 -11.56 -4.59 -18.59
N LEU A 5 -12.30 -4.37 -19.68
CA LEU A 5 -13.75 -4.56 -19.67
C LEU A 5 -14.15 -6.01 -19.39
N GLU A 6 -13.48 -6.97 -20.02
CA GLU A 6 -13.68 -8.40 -19.73
C GLU A 6 -13.40 -8.74 -18.25
N GLY A 7 -12.34 -8.15 -17.68
CA GLY A 7 -12.00 -8.30 -16.26
C GLY A 7 -13.09 -7.77 -15.34
N ILE A 8 -13.66 -6.60 -15.64
CA ILE A 8 -14.78 -6.02 -14.88
C ILE A 8 -16.00 -6.95 -14.97
N GLU A 9 -16.39 -7.38 -16.19
CA GLU A 9 -17.53 -8.27 -16.38
C GLU A 9 -17.36 -9.62 -15.68
N GLN A 10 -16.13 -10.19 -15.73
CA GLN A 10 -15.82 -11.41 -15.05
C GLN A 10 -15.90 -11.26 -13.52
N SER A 11 -15.41 -10.13 -13.00
CA SER A 11 -15.46 -9.83 -11.58
C SER A 11 -16.90 -9.69 -11.08
N LEU A 12 -17.74 -8.96 -11.80
CA LEU A 12 -19.17 -8.82 -11.50
C LEU A 12 -19.86 -10.20 -11.45
N ARG A 13 -19.63 -11.04 -12.47
CA ARG A 13 -20.19 -12.41 -12.48
C ARG A 13 -19.72 -13.26 -11.31
N ARG A 14 -18.40 -13.20 -10.97
CA ARG A 14 -17.80 -14.01 -9.88
C ARG A 14 -18.31 -13.59 -8.52
N THR A 15 -18.43 -12.29 -8.29
CA THR A 15 -18.93 -11.73 -7.02
C THR A 15 -20.45 -11.77 -6.93
N ARG A 16 -21.15 -12.05 -8.04
CA ARG A 16 -22.62 -11.97 -8.17
C ARG A 16 -23.14 -10.59 -7.75
N SER A 17 -22.40 -9.54 -8.12
CA SER A 17 -22.70 -8.16 -7.80
C SER A 17 -23.01 -7.40 -9.10
N GLU A 18 -23.89 -6.41 -9.00
CA GLU A 18 -24.21 -5.50 -10.12
C GLU A 18 -23.17 -4.40 -10.25
N LYS A 19 -22.42 -4.12 -9.16
CA LYS A 19 -21.42 -3.08 -9.09
C LYS A 19 -20.22 -3.51 -8.26
N ILE A 20 -19.01 -3.10 -8.67
CA ILE A 20 -17.77 -3.20 -7.91
C ILE A 20 -17.49 -1.80 -7.33
N ASP A 21 -17.26 -1.68 -6.02
CA ASP A 21 -17.03 -0.37 -5.40
C ASP A 21 -15.76 0.27 -5.93
N VAL A 22 -14.65 -0.47 -5.95
CA VAL A 22 -13.37 0.01 -6.49
C VAL A 22 -12.76 -1.05 -7.41
N PHE A 23 -12.39 -0.67 -8.61
CA PHE A 23 -11.67 -1.55 -9.55
C PHE A 23 -10.30 -0.98 -9.85
N TYR A 24 -9.24 -1.77 -9.63
CA TYR A 24 -7.85 -1.33 -9.76
C TYR A 24 -7.20 -1.77 -11.07
N LEU A 25 -6.48 -0.84 -11.72
CA LEU A 25 -5.40 -1.21 -12.63
C LEU A 25 -4.20 -1.62 -11.77
N HIS A 26 -3.81 -2.91 -11.84
CA HIS A 26 -2.74 -3.45 -11.02
C HIS A 26 -1.40 -3.44 -11.77
N SER A 27 -0.38 -2.78 -11.18
CA SER A 27 0.99 -2.71 -11.70
C SER A 27 1.09 -2.25 -13.16
N CYS A 28 0.16 -1.39 -13.59
CA CYS A 28 0.18 -0.86 -14.95
C CYS A 28 1.37 0.10 -15.13
N PRO A 29 2.26 -0.11 -16.12
CA PRO A 29 3.40 0.74 -16.37
C PRO A 29 3.01 2.18 -16.74
N ALA A 30 3.87 3.15 -16.43
CA ALA A 30 3.59 4.57 -16.66
C ALA A 30 3.39 4.91 -18.15
N ASP A 31 4.16 4.29 -19.06
CA ASP A 31 4.03 4.49 -20.50
C ASP A 31 2.66 4.02 -21.04
N ILE A 32 2.10 2.97 -20.45
CA ILE A 32 0.74 2.52 -20.77
C ILE A 32 -0.31 3.46 -20.17
N LEU A 33 -0.12 3.91 -18.93
CA LEU A 33 -1.02 4.89 -18.32
C LEU A 33 -1.04 6.21 -19.10
N GLN A 34 0.10 6.65 -19.64
CA GLN A 34 0.20 7.89 -20.43
C GLN A 34 -0.63 7.87 -21.71
N ARG A 35 -0.98 6.70 -22.25
CA ARG A 35 -1.86 6.59 -23.43
C ARG A 35 -3.29 7.03 -23.15
N GLY A 36 -3.74 6.94 -21.89
CA GLY A 36 -5.08 7.36 -21.46
C GLY A 36 -6.23 6.40 -21.79
N ASP A 37 -6.04 5.45 -22.68
CA ASP A 37 -7.11 4.56 -23.18
C ASP A 37 -7.67 3.62 -22.11
N LEU A 38 -6.84 3.21 -21.13
CA LEU A 38 -7.30 2.42 -20.00
C LEU A 38 -8.13 3.25 -19.02
N GLN A 39 -7.71 4.49 -18.75
CA GLN A 39 -8.46 5.42 -17.91
C GLN A 39 -9.81 5.75 -18.55
N ASP A 40 -9.84 6.01 -19.86
CA ASP A 40 -11.09 6.24 -20.60
C ASP A 40 -12.03 5.02 -20.51
N THR A 41 -11.46 3.82 -20.48
CA THR A 41 -12.22 2.59 -20.31
C THR A 41 -12.83 2.48 -18.92
N LEU A 42 -12.07 2.83 -17.88
CA LEU A 42 -12.56 2.87 -16.50
C LEU A 42 -13.63 3.95 -16.31
N ASP A 43 -13.44 5.15 -16.88
CA ASP A 43 -14.45 6.23 -16.81
C ASP A 43 -15.77 5.81 -17.43
N ARG A 44 -15.74 5.12 -18.58
CA ARG A 44 -16.96 4.54 -19.18
C ARG A 44 -17.61 3.49 -18.29
N ALA A 45 -16.81 2.66 -17.60
CA ALA A 45 -17.33 1.67 -16.67
C ALA A 45 -17.97 2.31 -15.43
N VAL A 46 -17.39 3.44 -14.93
CA VAL A 46 -18.00 4.27 -13.86
C VAL A 46 -19.31 4.86 -14.36
N ALA A 47 -19.33 5.49 -15.53
CA ALA A 47 -20.54 6.08 -16.09
C ALA A 47 -21.65 5.05 -16.35
N ALA A 48 -21.29 3.81 -16.68
CA ALA A 48 -22.22 2.69 -16.84
C ALA A 48 -22.67 2.06 -15.49
N GLY A 49 -22.19 2.56 -14.35
CA GLY A 49 -22.54 2.05 -13.02
C GLY A 49 -21.92 0.68 -12.66
N LYS A 50 -21.03 0.13 -13.49
CA LYS A 50 -20.38 -1.17 -13.27
C LYS A 50 -19.32 -1.13 -12.19
N ILE A 51 -18.61 -0.01 -12.08
CA ILE A 51 -17.67 0.26 -11.00
C ILE A 51 -18.01 1.59 -10.31
N GLY A 52 -17.69 1.72 -9.03
CA GLY A 52 -17.91 2.95 -8.28
C GLY A 52 -16.77 3.93 -8.49
N VAL A 53 -15.55 3.45 -8.32
CA VAL A 53 -14.32 4.24 -8.38
C VAL A 53 -13.27 3.52 -9.21
N ALA A 54 -12.63 4.25 -10.11
CA ALA A 54 -11.40 3.79 -10.76
C ALA A 54 -10.24 3.88 -9.80
N GLY A 55 -9.50 2.79 -9.60
CA GLY A 55 -8.34 2.70 -8.72
C GLY A 55 -7.06 2.37 -9.47
N TYR A 56 -5.92 2.69 -8.85
CA TYR A 56 -4.60 2.25 -9.29
C TYR A 56 -3.88 1.54 -8.14
N SER A 57 -3.34 0.34 -8.42
CA SER A 57 -2.50 -0.40 -7.47
C SER A 57 -1.10 -0.53 -8.01
N GLY A 58 -0.13 0.05 -7.33
CA GLY A 58 1.28 0.02 -7.71
C GLY A 58 2.13 0.90 -6.83
N ASP A 59 3.38 1.12 -7.25
CA ASP A 59 4.39 1.80 -6.46
C ASP A 59 5.25 2.71 -7.36
N ASN A 60 6.07 3.58 -6.78
CA ASN A 60 7.10 4.39 -7.45
C ASN A 60 6.55 5.36 -8.53
N ALA A 61 7.28 5.56 -9.62
CA ALA A 61 6.93 6.51 -10.68
C ALA A 61 5.57 6.25 -11.34
N PRO A 62 5.15 5.00 -11.62
CA PRO A 62 3.81 4.75 -12.13
C PRO A 62 2.69 5.18 -11.16
N LEU A 63 2.89 4.99 -9.85
CA LEU A 63 1.96 5.48 -8.83
C LEU A 63 1.92 7.01 -8.81
N ALA A 64 3.08 7.67 -8.84
CA ALA A 64 3.16 9.13 -8.88
C ALA A 64 2.40 9.68 -10.10
N PHE A 65 2.61 9.09 -11.28
CA PHE A 65 1.84 9.46 -12.48
C PHE A 65 0.34 9.25 -12.29
N ALA A 66 -0.08 8.11 -11.74
CA ALA A 66 -1.50 7.81 -11.51
C ALA A 66 -2.15 8.88 -10.61
N VAL A 67 -1.49 9.25 -9.50
CA VAL A 67 -1.96 10.29 -8.58
C VAL A 67 -2.01 11.65 -9.28
N ASP A 68 -0.94 12.05 -9.96
CA ASP A 68 -0.83 13.37 -10.60
C ASP A 68 -1.82 13.51 -11.79
N SER A 69 -2.21 12.40 -12.44
CA SER A 69 -3.19 12.40 -13.54
C SER A 69 -4.59 12.85 -13.14
N GLY A 70 -4.96 12.69 -11.85
CA GLY A 70 -6.29 13.00 -11.35
C GLY A 70 -7.41 12.07 -11.84
N ARG A 71 -7.06 10.95 -12.49
CA ARG A 71 -8.00 10.01 -13.11
C ARG A 71 -8.42 8.85 -12.17
N PHE A 72 -7.79 8.73 -11.01
CA PHE A 72 -8.03 7.66 -10.05
C PHE A 72 -8.53 8.24 -8.72
N GLY A 73 -9.65 7.73 -8.24
CA GLY A 73 -10.20 8.13 -6.93
C GLY A 73 -9.71 7.27 -5.76
N ALA A 74 -9.00 6.16 -6.05
CA ALA A 74 -8.40 5.31 -5.03
C ALA A 74 -7.03 4.79 -5.48
N ILE A 75 -6.12 4.64 -4.54
CA ILE A 75 -4.81 4.00 -4.75
C ILE A 75 -4.55 2.93 -3.69
N GLU A 76 -3.85 1.88 -4.10
CA GLU A 76 -3.34 0.85 -3.22
C GLU A 76 -1.82 0.77 -3.40
N THR A 77 -1.06 0.99 -2.33
CA THR A 77 0.39 1.11 -2.43
C THR A 77 1.12 0.59 -1.19
N SER A 78 2.40 0.24 -1.34
CA SER A 78 3.24 -0.19 -0.23
C SER A 78 3.53 0.97 0.71
N VAL A 79 3.19 0.78 1.99
CA VAL A 79 3.55 1.68 3.09
C VAL A 79 3.85 0.84 4.32
N ASN A 80 5.09 0.90 4.81
CA ASN A 80 5.50 0.31 6.08
C ASN A 80 6.81 0.95 6.58
N ILE A 81 7.26 0.54 7.78
CA ILE A 81 8.47 1.09 8.41
C ILE A 81 9.74 0.91 7.58
N ALA A 82 9.81 -0.14 6.76
CA ALA A 82 10.95 -0.46 5.88
C ALA A 82 10.70 -0.07 4.41
N ASP A 83 9.55 0.59 4.12
CA ASP A 83 9.18 1.04 2.79
C ASP A 83 8.33 2.31 2.87
N GLN A 84 9.01 3.46 2.84
CA GLN A 84 8.38 4.77 3.04
C GLN A 84 8.44 5.67 1.79
N TRP A 85 8.95 5.16 0.66
CA TRP A 85 9.12 6.00 -0.52
C TRP A 85 7.80 6.61 -1.00
N ASN A 86 6.77 5.79 -1.16
CA ASN A 86 5.46 6.25 -1.60
C ASN A 86 4.82 7.20 -0.59
N LEU A 87 4.92 6.88 0.71
CA LEU A 87 4.44 7.73 1.79
C LEU A 87 5.04 9.14 1.70
N ARG A 88 6.34 9.24 1.47
CA ARG A 88 7.08 10.51 1.51
C ARG A 88 7.01 11.30 0.20
N ASN A 89 6.91 10.61 -0.93
CA ASN A 89 7.05 11.24 -2.24
C ASN A 89 5.75 11.35 -3.02
N VAL A 90 4.71 10.59 -2.65
CA VAL A 90 3.47 10.51 -3.44
C VAL A 90 2.22 10.82 -2.61
N LEU A 91 2.10 10.19 -1.42
CA LEU A 91 0.91 10.40 -0.59
C LEU A 91 0.82 11.86 -0.11
N GLY A 92 -0.40 12.37 -0.04
CA GLY A 92 -0.65 13.77 0.32
C GLY A 92 -0.56 14.78 -0.82
N ARG A 93 -0.15 14.37 -2.05
CA ARG A 93 -0.18 15.27 -3.21
C ARG A 93 -1.61 15.67 -3.59
N ARG A 94 -2.58 14.77 -3.35
CA ARG A 94 -4.00 14.98 -3.61
C ARG A 94 -4.84 14.42 -2.47
N SER A 95 -5.52 15.28 -1.74
CA SER A 95 -6.27 14.93 -0.54
C SER A 95 -7.58 14.17 -0.80
N GLU A 96 -8.09 14.25 -2.04
CA GLU A 96 -9.36 13.63 -2.43
C GLU A 96 -9.24 12.15 -2.81
N ILE A 97 -8.01 11.61 -2.89
CA ILE A 97 -7.76 10.21 -3.25
C ILE A 97 -7.84 9.31 -2.00
N GLY A 98 -8.65 8.25 -2.07
CA GLY A 98 -8.65 7.20 -1.05
C GLY A 98 -7.36 6.38 -1.12
N VAL A 99 -6.67 6.19 0.01
CA VAL A 99 -5.39 5.46 0.07
C VAL A 99 -5.53 4.20 0.90
N ILE A 100 -5.19 3.07 0.29
CA ILE A 100 -5.09 1.75 0.93
C ILE A 100 -3.61 1.37 1.01
N ALA A 101 -3.10 1.18 2.22
CA ALA A 101 -1.74 0.69 2.42
C ALA A 101 -1.70 -0.84 2.33
N LYS A 102 -0.90 -1.36 1.40
CA LYS A 102 -0.55 -2.79 1.34
C LYS A 102 0.77 -3.04 2.07
N ARG A 103 1.00 -4.30 2.49
CA ARG A 103 2.21 -4.74 3.20
C ARG A 103 2.49 -3.96 4.51
N PRO A 104 1.49 -3.61 5.31
CA PRO A 104 1.68 -2.74 6.48
C PRO A 104 2.61 -3.34 7.54
N ILE A 105 2.76 -4.66 7.58
CA ILE A 105 3.69 -5.38 8.46
C ILE A 105 4.95 -5.84 7.73
N ALA A 106 5.31 -5.21 6.59
CA ALA A 106 6.54 -5.46 5.83
C ALA A 106 6.81 -6.97 5.59
N ASN A 107 5.78 -7.80 5.40
CA ASN A 107 5.87 -9.26 5.29
C ASN A 107 6.50 -9.94 6.52
N ALA A 108 6.48 -9.27 7.69
CA ALA A 108 7.00 -9.75 8.98
C ALA A 108 8.47 -10.24 8.91
N PRO A 109 9.45 -9.40 8.53
CA PRO A 109 10.84 -9.80 8.35
C PRO A 109 11.51 -10.20 9.66
N TRP A 110 11.06 -9.67 10.79
CA TRP A 110 11.56 -9.97 12.14
C TRP A 110 11.37 -11.42 12.60
N ARG A 111 10.58 -12.23 11.86
CA ARG A 111 10.43 -13.67 12.15
C ARG A 111 11.66 -14.51 11.74
N PHE A 112 12.58 -13.91 10.98
CA PHE A 112 13.78 -14.58 10.49
C PHE A 112 15.01 -14.10 11.26
N ALA A 113 15.73 -15.04 11.89
CA ALA A 113 17.00 -14.74 12.55
C ALA A 113 18.11 -14.42 11.57
N GLU A 114 18.08 -15.03 10.37
CA GLU A 114 19.03 -14.83 9.28
C GLU A 114 18.32 -14.33 8.03
N ARG A 115 19.08 -13.80 7.07
CA ARG A 115 18.56 -13.31 5.79
C ARG A 115 17.74 -14.39 5.07
N PRO A 116 16.46 -14.17 4.81
CA PRO A 116 15.59 -15.17 4.17
C PRO A 116 15.69 -15.11 2.64
N ALA A 117 16.83 -15.57 2.10
CA ALA A 117 17.12 -15.50 0.66
C ALA A 117 15.99 -16.07 -0.22
N GLY A 118 15.56 -15.32 -1.22
CA GLY A 118 14.46 -15.67 -2.13
C GLY A 118 13.06 -15.57 -1.53
N ASN A 119 12.91 -15.10 -0.29
CA ASN A 119 11.60 -14.90 0.34
C ASN A 119 11.07 -13.47 0.08
N TYR A 120 9.76 -13.30 0.03
CA TYR A 120 9.11 -11.98 -0.07
C TYR A 120 9.48 -11.00 1.06
N ALA A 121 9.97 -11.50 2.18
CA ALA A 121 10.42 -10.69 3.30
C ALA A 121 11.89 -10.25 3.17
N GLU A 122 12.66 -10.80 2.24
CA GLU A 122 14.11 -10.60 2.14
C GLU A 122 14.50 -9.12 2.08
N LEU A 123 13.95 -8.38 1.13
CA LEU A 123 14.23 -6.95 0.98
C LEU A 123 13.90 -6.16 2.25
N TYR A 124 12.76 -6.45 2.87
CA TYR A 124 12.36 -5.78 4.10
C TYR A 124 13.21 -6.19 5.30
N TRP A 125 13.71 -7.43 5.31
CA TRP A 125 14.67 -7.88 6.32
C TRP A 125 15.97 -7.09 6.21
N GLU A 126 16.56 -6.98 5.01
CA GLU A 126 17.77 -6.19 4.77
C GLU A 126 17.59 -4.73 5.17
N ARG A 127 16.48 -4.11 4.79
CA ARG A 127 16.17 -2.72 5.14
C ARG A 127 15.98 -2.53 6.64
N LEU A 128 15.32 -3.47 7.32
CA LEU A 128 15.11 -3.39 8.76
C LEU A 128 16.44 -3.51 9.52
N GLN A 129 17.37 -4.37 9.06
CA GLN A 129 18.72 -4.41 9.60
C GLN A 129 19.45 -3.07 9.42
N ALA A 130 19.41 -2.50 8.21
CA ALA A 130 20.06 -1.22 7.92
C ALA A 130 19.47 -0.04 8.68
N LEU A 131 18.19 -0.07 9.02
CA LEU A 131 17.53 0.96 9.83
C LEU A 131 17.92 0.92 11.31
N GLU A 132 18.51 -0.17 11.80
CA GLU A 132 18.94 -0.35 13.19
C GLU A 132 17.86 0.06 14.21
N LEU A 133 16.61 -0.28 13.91
CA LEU A 133 15.47 -0.03 14.80
C LEU A 133 15.26 -1.21 15.74
N ASP A 134 14.81 -0.91 16.95
CA ASP A 134 14.21 -1.87 17.87
C ASP A 134 12.68 -1.66 17.93
N PRO A 135 11.92 -2.59 18.50
CA PRO A 135 10.47 -2.45 18.57
C PRO A 135 9.97 -1.50 19.67
N PHE A 136 10.84 -0.75 20.33
CA PHE A 136 10.50 0.25 21.36
C PHE A 136 9.60 -0.29 22.49
N GLY A 137 9.84 -1.52 22.92
CA GLY A 137 9.05 -2.19 23.96
C GLY A 137 7.68 -2.72 23.48
N MET A 138 7.40 -2.67 22.19
CA MET A 138 6.18 -3.23 21.57
C MET A 138 6.50 -4.54 20.82
N GLU A 139 5.47 -5.27 20.43
CA GLU A 139 5.63 -6.31 19.41
C GLU A 139 5.91 -5.66 18.02
N TRP A 140 6.80 -6.25 17.23
CA TRP A 140 7.12 -5.74 15.88
C TRP A 140 5.89 -5.53 14.99
N ALA A 141 4.93 -6.46 15.04
CA ALA A 141 3.71 -6.37 14.25
C ALA A 141 2.84 -5.19 14.69
N GLU A 142 2.79 -4.89 16.00
CA GLU A 142 2.10 -3.73 16.53
C GLU A 142 2.77 -2.43 16.06
N LEU A 143 4.10 -2.31 16.25
CA LEU A 143 4.87 -1.15 15.81
C LEU A 143 4.62 -0.86 14.31
N ALA A 144 4.81 -1.88 13.46
CA ALA A 144 4.69 -1.75 12.01
C ALA A 144 3.26 -1.36 11.58
N LEU A 145 2.26 -2.00 12.18
CA LEU A 145 0.86 -1.75 11.83
C LEU A 145 0.43 -0.35 12.28
N ARG A 146 0.75 0.06 13.51
CA ARG A 146 0.44 1.41 14.02
C ARG A 146 1.14 2.50 13.21
N PHE A 147 2.40 2.29 12.83
CA PHE A 147 3.11 3.19 11.91
C PHE A 147 2.31 3.39 10.62
N THR A 148 1.84 2.30 10.01
CA THR A 148 1.18 2.35 8.70
C THR A 148 -0.23 2.92 8.76
N VAL A 149 -1.08 2.41 9.67
CA VAL A 149 -2.51 2.80 9.69
C VAL A 149 -2.74 4.24 10.16
N HIS A 150 -1.77 4.81 10.89
CA HIS A 150 -1.81 6.20 11.34
C HIS A 150 -0.87 7.12 10.54
N ALA A 151 -0.27 6.61 9.45
CA ALA A 151 0.58 7.44 8.59
C ALA A 151 -0.26 8.52 7.89
N PRO A 152 0.24 9.75 7.78
CA PRO A 152 -0.47 10.83 7.08
C PRO A 152 -0.84 10.43 5.65
N GLY A 153 -2.11 10.64 5.28
CA GLY A 153 -2.62 10.32 3.95
C GLY A 153 -2.96 8.85 3.72
N VAL A 154 -2.79 7.96 4.70
CA VAL A 154 -3.30 6.58 4.66
C VAL A 154 -4.70 6.54 5.28
N HIS A 155 -5.67 5.96 4.57
CA HIS A 155 -7.07 5.87 5.03
C HIS A 155 -7.40 4.50 5.60
N THR A 156 -6.77 3.44 5.09
CA THR A 156 -6.91 2.06 5.57
C THR A 156 -5.70 1.22 5.17
N ALA A 157 -5.57 0.05 5.78
CA ALA A 157 -4.52 -0.90 5.43
C ALA A 157 -5.09 -2.31 5.30
N ILE A 158 -4.47 -3.12 4.43
CA ILE A 158 -4.83 -4.52 4.25
C ILE A 158 -3.74 -5.43 4.79
N THR A 159 -4.13 -6.44 5.56
CA THR A 159 -3.23 -7.49 6.04
C THR A 159 -3.79 -8.86 5.69
N GLY A 160 -2.92 -9.78 5.25
CA GLY A 160 -3.27 -11.19 5.05
C GLY A 160 -2.79 -12.05 6.21
N THR A 161 -3.67 -12.91 6.74
CA THR A 161 -3.29 -13.92 7.73
C THR A 161 -4.22 -15.13 7.67
N ALA A 162 -3.65 -16.32 7.87
CA ALA A 162 -4.41 -17.56 8.04
C ALA A 162 -4.67 -17.90 9.52
N LYS A 163 -4.15 -17.09 10.47
CA LYS A 163 -4.27 -17.34 11.91
C LYS A 163 -5.21 -16.32 12.55
N LEU A 164 -6.29 -16.79 13.16
CA LEU A 164 -7.29 -15.93 13.82
C LEU A 164 -6.66 -15.05 14.92
N ASP A 165 -5.70 -15.57 15.67
CA ASP A 165 -5.04 -14.81 16.73
C ASP A 165 -4.16 -13.67 16.18
N HIS A 166 -3.57 -13.84 15.00
CA HIS A 166 -2.88 -12.74 14.32
C HIS A 166 -3.88 -11.65 13.88
N LEU A 167 -5.05 -12.05 13.36
CA LEU A 167 -6.09 -11.10 12.98
C LEU A 167 -6.56 -10.29 14.20
N ARG A 168 -6.86 -10.96 15.32
CA ARG A 168 -7.26 -10.28 16.56
C ARG A 168 -6.22 -9.30 17.05
N ARG A 169 -4.94 -9.70 17.05
CA ARG A 169 -3.82 -8.83 17.46
C ARG A 169 -3.66 -7.64 16.51
N ASN A 170 -3.79 -7.85 15.19
CA ASN A 170 -3.72 -6.78 14.21
C ASN A 170 -4.85 -5.75 14.42
N ILE A 171 -6.07 -6.21 14.67
CA ILE A 171 -7.21 -5.31 14.98
C ILE A 171 -6.95 -4.54 16.27
N ALA A 172 -6.48 -5.21 17.32
CA ALA A 172 -6.15 -4.55 18.59
C ALA A 172 -5.05 -3.49 18.39
N ALA A 173 -3.99 -3.82 17.69
CA ALA A 173 -2.89 -2.90 17.38
C ALA A 173 -3.35 -1.67 16.60
N ALA A 174 -4.17 -1.85 15.56
CA ALA A 174 -4.73 -0.75 14.78
C ALA A 174 -5.57 0.22 15.63
N ASN A 175 -6.24 -0.30 16.67
CA ASN A 175 -7.08 0.49 17.58
C ASN A 175 -6.31 1.12 18.77
N CYS A 176 -5.02 0.83 18.94
CA CYS A 176 -4.19 1.43 20.01
C CYS A 176 -3.87 2.92 19.76
N GLY A 177 -4.26 3.47 18.60
CA GLY A 177 -3.94 4.84 18.23
C GLY A 177 -2.51 5.00 17.67
N PRO A 178 -2.11 6.25 17.34
CA PRO A 178 -0.82 6.51 16.72
C PRO A 178 0.35 6.17 17.65
N LEU A 179 1.52 5.96 17.04
CA LEU A 179 2.76 5.78 17.80
C LEU A 179 3.15 7.07 18.55
N PRO A 180 3.84 6.97 19.71
CA PRO A 180 4.41 8.13 20.38
C PRO A 180 5.30 8.96 19.43
N ALA A 181 5.28 10.28 19.58
CA ALA A 181 6.09 11.18 18.73
C ALA A 181 7.57 10.83 18.76
N THR A 182 8.12 10.47 19.92
CA THR A 182 9.51 10.06 20.07
C THR A 182 9.87 8.81 19.27
N VAL A 183 8.94 7.87 19.13
CA VAL A 183 9.11 6.67 18.29
C VAL A 183 9.09 7.05 16.81
N LEU A 184 8.13 7.89 16.40
CA LEU A 184 8.05 8.38 15.02
C LEU A 184 9.31 9.17 14.61
N GLU A 185 9.83 10.01 15.49
CA GLU A 185 11.09 10.75 15.28
C GLU A 185 12.29 9.81 15.11
N ARG A 186 12.35 8.71 15.86
CA ARG A 186 13.41 7.71 15.73
C ARG A 186 13.32 6.99 14.39
N ILE A 187 12.11 6.58 13.97
CA ILE A 187 11.86 5.96 12.67
C ILE A 187 12.21 6.93 11.54
N ASP A 188 11.79 8.20 11.63
CA ASP A 188 12.09 9.23 10.64
C ASP A 188 13.59 9.48 10.49
N ARG A 189 14.31 9.58 11.62
CA ARG A 189 15.77 9.76 11.64
C ARG A 189 16.48 8.58 11.00
N ALA A 190 16.12 7.35 11.35
CA ALA A 190 16.69 6.14 10.76
C ALA A 190 16.45 6.09 9.25
N TRP A 191 15.21 6.37 8.81
CA TRP A 191 14.89 6.42 7.39
C TRP A 191 15.72 7.46 6.64
N ARG A 192 15.81 8.68 7.14
CA ARG A 192 16.61 9.75 6.50
C ARG A 192 18.09 9.43 6.41
N ALA A 193 18.61 8.63 7.34
CA ALA A 193 20.02 8.26 7.35
C ALA A 193 20.38 7.24 6.25
N VAL A 194 19.50 6.27 5.98
CA VAL A 194 19.85 5.14 5.09
C VAL A 194 18.81 4.82 4.04
N GLY A 195 17.56 5.22 4.22
CA GLY A 195 16.42 4.81 3.37
C GLY A 195 15.98 5.84 2.34
N ALA A 196 16.54 7.04 2.34
CA ALA A 196 16.04 8.17 1.53
C ALA A 196 16.00 7.85 0.02
N ASP A 197 16.95 7.07 -0.48
CA ASP A 197 17.08 6.70 -1.88
C ASP A 197 16.49 5.31 -2.20
N TRP A 198 15.90 4.62 -1.23
CA TRP A 198 15.30 3.31 -1.50
C TRP A 198 13.99 3.49 -2.27
N PRO A 199 13.85 2.87 -3.46
CA PRO A 199 12.57 2.84 -4.14
C PRO A 199 11.59 1.96 -3.36
N ALA A 200 10.29 2.16 -3.57
CA ALA A 200 9.32 1.24 -3.01
C ALA A 200 9.46 -0.16 -3.63
N SER A 201 9.18 -1.19 -2.83
CA SER A 201 9.15 -2.59 -3.28
C SER A 201 7.97 -2.82 -4.22
N THR A 202 8.24 -3.35 -5.38
CA THR A 202 7.24 -3.73 -6.40
C THR A 202 6.90 -5.22 -6.32
#